data_03af2ee09c9ff26f489e1dbcf7b9bfc9
#
_entry.id   03af2ee09c9ff26f489e1dbcf7b9bfc9
#
_cell.length_a   1.000
_cell.length_b   1.000
_cell.length_c   1.000
_cell.angle_alpha   90.00
_cell.angle_beta   90.00
_cell.angle_gamma   90.00
#
_symmetry.space_group_name_H-M   'P 1'
#
loop_
_entity.id
_entity.type
_entity.pdbx_description
1 polymer ?
#
loop_
_entity_poly.entity_id
_entity_poly.type
_entity_poly.pdbx_seq_one_letter_code
_entity_poly.pdbx_strand_id
1 'polypeptide(L)'
;MIKAGIIGGAGYTAGELIRLLLNHPDVDLKWVHSTSNAGNPVAAVHQGLVGDTNLVFTSTTAFADVDVIFFCTPHGESRKFMEAHAAEIPEEMRIVDLSQDFRINDGSHDFIYGLPELNRKYIIRGKHVANPGC
;
A
#
# COMPACT_ATOMS: atom_id res chain seq x y z
N MET A 1 9.25 -7.95 13.03
CA MET A 1 9.07 -6.80 12.13
C MET A 1 7.83 -6.98 11.29
N ILE A 2 7.15 -5.90 10.99
CA ILE A 2 5.99 -5.90 10.11
C ILE A 2 6.50 -5.92 8.66
N LYS A 3 6.05 -6.88 7.89
CA LYS A 3 6.44 -7.02 6.48
C LYS A 3 5.44 -6.29 5.61
N ALA A 4 5.93 -5.37 4.78
CA ALA A 4 5.08 -4.50 3.97
C ALA A 4 5.33 -4.69 2.47
N GLY A 5 4.26 -4.53 1.70
CA GLY A 5 4.29 -4.44 0.24
C GLY A 5 3.55 -3.20 -0.23
N ILE A 6 3.95 -2.66 -1.37
CA ILE A 6 3.34 -1.49 -1.97
C ILE A 6 2.87 -1.83 -3.38
N ILE A 7 1.64 -1.47 -3.70
CA ILE A 7 1.06 -1.59 -5.04
C ILE A 7 0.90 -0.20 -5.63
N GLY A 8 1.37 0.00 -6.86
CA GLY A 8 1.39 1.32 -7.50
C GLY A 8 2.60 2.15 -7.08
N GLY A 9 3.78 1.54 -7.06
CA GLY A 9 4.97 2.09 -6.44
C GLY A 9 5.72 3.20 -7.18
N ALA A 10 5.30 3.56 -8.40
CA ALA A 10 6.06 4.52 -9.22
C ALA A 10 5.61 5.98 -9.04
N GLY A 11 4.48 6.23 -8.41
CA GLY A 11 3.94 7.57 -8.22
C GLY A 11 4.63 8.35 -7.09
N TYR A 12 4.36 9.64 -7.04
CA TYR A 12 4.96 10.55 -6.07
C TYR A 12 4.65 10.16 -4.62
N THR A 13 3.39 9.85 -4.32
CA THR A 13 2.96 9.42 -3.00
C THR A 13 3.68 8.15 -2.56
N ALA A 14 3.89 7.22 -3.49
CA ALA A 14 4.61 5.99 -3.21
C ALA A 14 6.08 6.27 -2.85
N GLY A 15 6.73 7.22 -3.51
CA GLY A 15 8.10 7.61 -3.19
C GLY A 15 8.24 8.09 -1.74
N GLU A 16 7.32 8.91 -1.28
CA GLU A 16 7.30 9.39 0.10
C GLU A 16 7.02 8.24 1.09
N LEU A 17 6.08 7.37 0.77
CA LEU A 17 5.78 6.21 1.61
C LEU A 17 6.98 5.26 1.71
N ILE A 18 7.64 4.98 0.60
CA ILE A 18 8.84 4.14 0.59
C ILE A 18 9.90 4.73 1.53
N ARG A 19 10.16 6.03 1.44
CA ARG A 19 11.11 6.71 2.31
C ARG A 19 10.76 6.52 3.79
N LEU A 20 9.49 6.70 4.14
CA LEU A 20 9.02 6.53 5.51
C LEU A 20 9.18 5.09 5.99
N LEU A 21 8.82 4.11 5.16
CA LEU A 21 8.90 2.70 5.53
C LEU A 21 10.35 2.20 5.64
N LEU A 22 11.24 2.65 4.77
CA LEU A 22 12.66 2.29 4.84
C LEU A 22 13.32 2.78 6.14
N ASN A 23 12.84 3.89 6.67
CA ASN A 23 13.36 4.46 7.91
C ASN A 23 12.57 4.06 9.16
N HIS A 24 11.52 3.27 9.01
CA HIS A 24 10.71 2.81 10.14
C HIS A 24 11.39 1.62 10.83
N PRO A 25 11.61 1.70 12.16
CA PRO A 25 12.39 0.66 12.88
C PRO A 25 11.70 -0.71 12.95
N ASP A 26 10.38 -0.75 12.80
CA ASP A 26 9.60 -1.98 12.95
C ASP A 26 9.05 -2.53 11.63
N VAL A 27 9.47 -1.98 10.50
CA VAL A 27 8.94 -2.36 9.18
C VAL A 27 10.07 -2.87 8.29
N ASP A 28 9.78 -3.98 7.61
CA ASP A 28 10.61 -4.54 6.56
C ASP A 28 9.84 -4.46 5.24
N LEU A 29 10.25 -3.55 4.35
CA LEU A 29 9.64 -3.37 3.03
C LEU A 29 10.12 -4.50 2.11
N LYS A 30 9.24 -5.45 1.81
CA LYS A 30 9.57 -6.65 1.06
C LYS A 30 9.56 -6.45 -0.44
N TRP A 31 8.54 -5.76 -0.95
CA TRP A 31 8.42 -5.54 -2.39
C TRP A 31 7.63 -4.28 -2.71
N VAL A 32 7.92 -3.73 -3.90
CA VAL A 32 7.22 -2.59 -4.47
C VAL A 32 6.77 -2.96 -5.87
N HIS A 33 5.47 -3.01 -6.07
CA HIS A 33 4.87 -3.42 -7.35
C HIS A 33 4.65 -2.22 -8.27
N SER A 34 5.01 -2.39 -9.54
CA SER A 34 4.66 -1.46 -10.62
C SER A 34 4.67 -2.23 -11.94
N THR A 35 3.58 -2.21 -12.67
CA THR A 35 3.51 -2.88 -13.98
C THR A 35 4.37 -2.18 -15.02
N SER A 36 4.36 -0.85 -15.04
CA SER A 36 5.09 -0.06 -16.05
C SER A 36 6.60 0.00 -15.79
N ASN A 37 7.04 -0.15 -14.55
CA ASN A 37 8.44 -0.03 -14.15
C ASN A 37 9.06 -1.34 -13.66
N ALA A 38 8.37 -2.47 -13.84
CA ALA A 38 8.87 -3.78 -13.42
C ALA A 38 10.27 -4.04 -13.98
N GLY A 39 11.19 -4.47 -13.10
CA GLY A 39 12.58 -4.72 -13.45
C GLY A 39 13.50 -3.51 -13.29
N ASN A 40 12.96 -2.31 -13.13
CA ASN A 40 13.76 -1.11 -12.90
C ASN A 40 14.05 -0.93 -11.40
N PRO A 41 15.22 -0.41 -11.03
CA PRO A 41 15.48 -0.06 -9.63
C PRO A 41 14.49 0.99 -9.14
N VAL A 42 14.04 0.86 -7.91
CA VAL A 42 13.14 1.85 -7.28
C VAL A 42 13.79 3.23 -7.25
N ALA A 43 15.09 3.29 -6.98
CA ALA A 43 15.85 4.54 -6.96
C ALA A 43 15.99 5.20 -8.33
N ALA A 44 15.76 4.49 -9.44
CA ALA A 44 15.78 5.08 -10.77
C ALA A 44 14.57 5.98 -11.03
N VAL A 45 13.44 5.69 -10.39
CA VAL A 45 12.21 6.49 -10.45
C VAL A 45 12.17 7.50 -9.30
N HIS A 46 12.49 7.04 -8.11
CA HIS A 46 12.52 7.86 -6.88
C HIS A 46 13.98 8.22 -6.56
N GLN A 47 14.52 9.21 -7.25
CA GLN A 47 15.94 9.54 -7.20
C GLN A 47 16.45 9.94 -5.82
N GLY A 48 15.58 10.47 -4.96
CA GLY A 48 15.93 10.77 -3.57
C GLY A 48 16.28 9.56 -2.72
N LEU A 49 16.01 8.34 -3.23
CA LEU A 49 16.29 7.08 -2.54
C LEU A 49 17.61 6.41 -2.99
N VAL A 50 18.39 7.06 -3.83
CA VAL A 50 19.68 6.52 -4.27
C VAL A 50 20.56 6.28 -3.05
N GLY A 51 21.06 5.06 -2.93
CA GLY A 51 21.89 4.65 -1.79
C GLY A 51 21.09 4.17 -0.57
N ASP A 52 19.77 4.42 -0.51
CA ASP A 52 18.93 4.01 0.62
C ASP A 52 18.32 2.63 0.43
N THR A 53 18.17 2.19 -0.80
CA THR A 53 17.58 0.88 -1.12
C THR A 53 18.13 0.30 -2.41
N ASN A 54 18.18 -1.03 -2.48
CA ASN A 54 18.49 -1.78 -3.69
C ASN A 54 17.26 -2.48 -4.28
N LEU A 55 16.07 -2.16 -3.76
CA LEU A 55 14.83 -2.76 -4.26
C LEU A 55 14.63 -2.45 -5.74
N VAL A 56 14.05 -3.44 -6.43
CA VAL A 56 13.66 -3.37 -7.84
C VAL A 56 12.15 -3.51 -7.90
N PHE A 57 11.50 -2.72 -8.75
CA PHE A 57 10.06 -2.87 -8.96
C PHE A 57 9.74 -4.27 -9.48
N THR A 58 8.68 -4.88 -8.95
CA THR A 58 8.22 -6.20 -9.36
C THR A 58 6.87 -6.10 -10.07
N SER A 59 6.62 -7.02 -10.98
CA SER A 59 5.30 -7.19 -11.61
C SER A 59 4.42 -8.18 -10.85
N THR A 60 4.96 -8.84 -9.83
CA THR A 60 4.23 -9.83 -9.02
C THR A 60 3.87 -9.25 -7.66
N THR A 61 2.84 -9.82 -7.05
CA THR A 61 2.36 -9.45 -5.72
C THR A 61 2.41 -10.67 -4.81
N ALA A 62 3.53 -10.88 -4.14
CA ALA A 62 3.72 -12.03 -3.25
C ALA A 62 2.99 -11.76 -1.92
N PHE A 63 1.67 -11.93 -1.90
CA PHE A 63 0.84 -11.65 -0.74
C PHE A 63 1.26 -12.45 0.49
N ALA A 64 1.72 -13.69 0.30
CA ALA A 64 2.14 -14.54 1.41
C ALA A 64 3.38 -14.01 2.15
N ASP A 65 4.15 -13.13 1.54
CA ASP A 65 5.39 -12.62 2.10
C ASP A 65 5.22 -11.36 2.94
N VAL A 66 4.02 -10.80 3.00
CA VAL A 66 3.76 -9.53 3.68
C VAL A 66 2.57 -9.62 4.63
N ASP A 67 2.56 -8.72 5.61
CA ASP A 67 1.51 -8.59 6.60
C ASP A 67 0.55 -7.44 6.26
N VAL A 68 1.04 -6.45 5.53
CA VAL A 68 0.29 -5.25 5.15
C VAL A 68 0.60 -4.86 3.72
N ILE A 69 -0.42 -4.41 3.01
CA ILE A 69 -0.32 -3.86 1.65
C ILE A 69 -0.77 -2.40 1.69
N PHE A 70 0.01 -1.55 1.04
CA PHE A 70 -0.35 -0.15 0.80
C PHE A 70 -0.69 0.04 -0.68
N PHE A 71 -1.87 0.59 -0.95
CA PHE A 71 -2.23 1.01 -2.30
C PHE A 71 -1.85 2.47 -2.52
N CYS A 72 -0.92 2.71 -3.43
CA CYS A 72 -0.55 4.04 -3.91
C CYS A 72 -0.98 4.22 -5.36
N THR A 73 -2.08 3.60 -5.73
CA THR A 73 -2.62 3.56 -7.08
C THR A 73 -3.43 4.83 -7.39
N PRO A 74 -3.59 5.18 -8.66
CA PRO A 74 -4.53 6.23 -9.06
C PRO A 74 -5.95 5.93 -8.60
N HIS A 75 -6.76 6.97 -8.43
CA HIS A 75 -8.18 6.82 -8.07
C HIS A 75 -8.91 5.90 -9.06
N GLY A 76 -9.70 4.99 -8.52
CA GLY A 76 -10.40 3.94 -9.29
C GLY A 76 -9.63 2.63 -9.42
N GLU A 77 -8.33 2.67 -9.35
CA GLU A 77 -7.49 1.48 -9.56
C GLU A 77 -7.44 0.53 -8.35
N SER A 78 -7.52 1.08 -7.13
CA SER A 78 -7.54 0.26 -5.92
C SER A 78 -8.75 -0.65 -5.89
N ARG A 79 -9.93 -0.12 -6.21
CA ARG A 79 -11.16 -0.90 -6.26
C ARG A 79 -11.08 -1.99 -7.33
N LYS A 80 -10.58 -1.66 -8.51
CA LYS A 80 -10.38 -2.64 -9.58
C LYS A 80 -9.43 -3.76 -9.16
N PHE A 81 -8.33 -3.39 -8.51
CA PHE A 81 -7.36 -4.36 -8.02
C PHE A 81 -7.99 -5.31 -6.98
N MET A 82 -8.72 -4.76 -6.02
CA MET A 82 -9.40 -5.56 -5.01
C MET A 82 -10.39 -6.54 -5.63
N GLU A 83 -11.18 -6.11 -6.61
CA GLU A 83 -12.12 -6.96 -7.31
C GLU A 83 -11.41 -8.07 -8.11
N ALA A 84 -10.31 -7.75 -8.78
CA ALA A 84 -9.56 -8.70 -9.60
C ALA A 84 -8.81 -9.74 -8.77
N HIS A 85 -8.36 -9.39 -7.57
CA HIS A 85 -7.47 -10.22 -6.75
C HIS A 85 -8.10 -10.68 -5.42
N ALA A 86 -9.41 -10.52 -5.25
CA ALA A 86 -10.10 -10.86 -4.00
C ALA A 86 -9.83 -12.29 -3.52
N ALA A 87 -9.74 -13.24 -4.45
CA ALA A 87 -9.49 -14.64 -4.11
C ALA A 87 -8.03 -14.93 -3.72
N GLU A 88 -7.12 -14.07 -4.10
CA GLU A 88 -5.67 -14.25 -3.86
C GLU A 88 -5.20 -13.56 -2.57
N ILE A 89 -5.90 -12.52 -2.14
CA ILE A 89 -5.55 -11.76 -0.94
C ILE A 89 -5.98 -12.54 0.29
N PRO A 90 -5.05 -12.88 1.21
CA PRO A 90 -5.42 -13.57 2.45
C PRO A 90 -6.43 -12.76 3.26
N GLU A 91 -7.36 -13.45 3.92
CA GLU A 91 -8.41 -12.80 4.71
C GLU A 91 -7.86 -11.92 5.83
N GLU A 92 -6.75 -12.33 6.43
CA GLU A 92 -6.10 -11.60 7.53
C GLU A 92 -5.21 -10.46 7.07
N MET A 93 -5.07 -10.25 5.74
CA MET A 93 -4.22 -9.19 5.20
C MET A 93 -4.70 -7.80 5.63
N ARG A 94 -3.80 -7.01 6.15
CA ARG A 94 -4.08 -5.60 6.44
C ARG A 94 -3.82 -4.78 5.20
N ILE A 95 -4.73 -3.84 4.93
CA ILE A 95 -4.65 -3.00 3.73
C ILE A 95 -4.85 -1.54 4.13
N VAL A 96 -3.95 -0.69 3.64
CA VAL A 96 -4.07 0.76 3.74
C VAL A 96 -4.15 1.32 2.32
N ASP A 97 -5.27 1.97 1.98
CA ASP A 97 -5.49 2.55 0.67
C ASP A 97 -5.34 4.06 0.70
N LEU A 98 -4.44 4.59 -0.12
CA LEU A 98 -4.18 6.02 -0.23
C LEU A 98 -5.01 6.70 -1.33
N SER A 99 -5.78 5.92 -2.11
CA SER A 99 -6.73 6.49 -3.08
C SER A 99 -8.02 6.94 -2.39
N GLN A 100 -8.93 7.52 -3.16
CA GLN A 100 -10.25 7.91 -2.64
C GLN A 100 -11.27 6.77 -2.66
N ASP A 101 -10.96 5.63 -3.24
CA ASP A 101 -11.92 4.58 -3.63
C ASP A 101 -12.76 4.05 -2.47
N PHE A 102 -12.19 3.99 -1.27
CA PHE A 102 -12.85 3.40 -0.11
C PHE A 102 -13.07 4.40 1.04
N ARG A 103 -12.93 5.71 0.78
CA ARG A 103 -13.08 6.74 1.81
C ARG A 103 -14.53 6.93 2.27
N ILE A 104 -15.50 6.68 1.39
CA ILE A 104 -16.91 6.82 1.71
C ILE A 104 -17.48 5.44 2.05
N ASN A 105 -18.09 5.34 3.22
CA ASN A 105 -18.74 4.09 3.65
C ASN A 105 -20.13 4.01 3.00
N ASP A 106 -20.19 3.32 1.86
CA ASP A 106 -21.42 3.11 1.10
C ASP A 106 -22.01 1.70 1.26
N GLY A 107 -21.44 0.91 2.17
CA GLY A 107 -21.87 -0.48 2.41
C GLY A 107 -21.27 -1.51 1.46
N SER A 108 -20.50 -1.09 0.46
CA SER A 108 -19.91 -2.00 -0.53
C SER A 108 -18.54 -2.57 -0.11
N HIS A 109 -17.98 -2.09 0.99
CA HIS A 109 -16.66 -2.50 1.48
C HIS A 109 -16.57 -2.36 2.99
N ASP A 110 -15.50 -2.89 3.57
CA ASP A 110 -15.24 -2.87 5.01
C ASP A 110 -14.11 -1.92 5.41
N PHE A 111 -13.66 -1.04 4.51
CA PHE A 111 -12.62 -0.06 4.82
C PHE A 111 -13.11 0.98 5.83
N ILE A 112 -12.26 1.28 6.80
CA ILE A 112 -12.52 2.31 7.82
C ILE A 112 -11.79 3.58 7.41
N TYR A 113 -12.48 4.71 7.43
CA TYR A 113 -11.85 6.01 7.19
C TYR A 113 -10.81 6.27 8.28
N GLY A 114 -9.55 6.39 7.87
CA GLY A 114 -8.38 6.39 8.75
C GLY A 114 -8.09 7.70 9.44
N LEU A 115 -9.11 8.39 9.92
CA LEU A 115 -8.98 9.58 10.75
C LEU A 115 -9.05 9.17 12.23
N PRO A 116 -7.90 9.06 12.94
CA PRO A 116 -7.89 8.51 14.30
C PRO A 116 -8.73 9.32 15.30
N GLU A 117 -8.86 10.62 15.09
CA GLU A 117 -9.65 11.51 15.97
C GLU A 117 -11.12 11.09 16.02
N LEU A 118 -11.64 10.50 14.93
CA LEU A 118 -13.04 10.05 14.84
C LEU A 118 -13.18 8.53 14.97
N ASN A 119 -12.26 7.77 14.40
CA ASN A 119 -12.45 6.35 14.15
C ASN A 119 -11.42 5.44 14.81
N ARG A 120 -10.70 5.91 15.82
CA ARG A 120 -9.61 5.15 16.45
C ARG A 120 -9.99 3.71 16.83
N LYS A 121 -11.16 3.53 17.44
CA LYS A 121 -11.64 2.19 17.85
C LYS A 121 -11.80 1.25 16.66
N TYR A 122 -12.34 1.76 15.57
CA TYR A 122 -12.59 0.98 14.37
C TYR A 122 -11.30 0.68 13.63
N ILE A 123 -10.35 1.62 13.61
CA ILE A 123 -9.03 1.42 12.99
C ILE A 123 -8.27 0.30 13.71
N ILE A 124 -8.28 0.29 15.03
CA ILE A 124 -7.60 -0.74 15.84
C ILE A 124 -8.17 -2.13 15.54
N ARG A 125 -9.48 -2.23 15.37
CA ARG A 125 -10.18 -3.51 15.13
C ARG A 125 -10.23 -3.90 13.65
N GLY A 126 -10.17 -2.93 12.77
CA GLY A 126 -10.29 -3.12 11.33
C GLY A 126 -8.99 -3.64 10.70
N LYS A 127 -9.14 -4.32 9.58
CA LYS A 127 -8.00 -4.79 8.78
C LYS A 127 -7.73 -3.87 7.59
N HIS A 128 -8.75 -3.14 7.15
CA HIS A 128 -8.68 -2.31 5.95
C HIS A 128 -8.94 -0.85 6.34
N VAL A 129 -8.00 0.01 5.98
CA VAL A 129 -8.05 1.43 6.31
C VAL A 129 -7.94 2.26 5.04
N ALA A 130 -8.87 3.20 4.87
CA ALA A 130 -8.83 4.21 3.82
C ALA A 130 -8.16 5.46 4.37
N ASN A 131 -6.97 5.78 3.88
CA ASN A 131 -6.19 6.92 4.35
C ASN A 131 -6.91 8.24 3.99
N PRO A 132 -7.04 9.20 4.92
CA PRO A 132 -7.67 10.49 4.63
C PRO A 132 -6.96 11.26 3.53
N GLY A 133 -7.74 11.95 2.73
CA GLY A 133 -7.23 12.83 1.70
C GLY A 133 -6.98 14.25 2.19
N CYS A 134 -6.64 15.11 1.25
CA CYS A 134 -6.51 16.55 1.51
C CYS A 134 -7.89 17.19 1.86
#